data_428e594d3e7cb18285dfc16849019d4b
#
_entry.id   428e594d3e7cb18285dfc16849019d4b
#
_cell.length_a   1.000
_cell.length_b   1.000
_cell.length_c   1.000
_cell.angle_alpha   90.00
_cell.angle_beta   90.00
_cell.angle_gamma   90.00
#
_symmetry.space_group_name_H-M   'P 1'
#
loop_
_entity.id
_entity.type
_entity.pdbx_description
1 polymer ?
#
loop_
_entity_poly.entity_id
_entity_poly.type
_entity_poly.pdbx_seq_one_letter_code
_entity_poly.pdbx_strand_id
1 'polypeptide(L)'
;MSKKYLVTGGAGFIGSAVIKKLLLIKSNKVVCLDSNIRGNLRKLGDDLKKIKIITADIRNLKALIKASRKVDCLIHLAFLNGTEHFYNRPDLVLDIGTKGIINVIEACKKNKIKELIIASSSEVYQKASIIPTPENIPLSIPNVFNPRYSYATGKILSEVIAINNSKLFKRLIIFRPHNVYGPDMGSEHVIPQFIIRMKKSVSKKKAGKIKFFIKGSGKETRAFNFIDDFSDGLMKIINKGKHLNIYNIGSQEEVTITQVAKLVANHFQREITIVKGPRHPGSTLRRCPDISKLKSLGYKPKVKLSEGIKIIADWYSK
;
A
#
# COMPACT_ATOMS: atom_id res chain seq x y z
N MET A 1 23.36 11.86 -8.88
CA MET A 1 23.27 13.07 -8.04
C MET A 1 22.62 12.72 -6.72
N SER A 2 23.11 13.28 -5.61
CA SER A 2 22.53 13.12 -4.28
C SER A 2 21.17 13.80 -4.22
N LYS A 3 20.14 13.11 -3.67
CA LYS A 3 18.82 13.71 -3.44
C LYS A 3 18.43 13.58 -1.96
N LYS A 4 17.73 14.60 -1.46
CA LYS A 4 17.12 14.56 -0.15
C LYS A 4 15.62 14.28 -0.29
N TYR A 5 15.18 13.21 0.31
CA TYR A 5 13.78 12.77 0.30
C TYR A 5 13.08 13.04 1.63
N LEU A 6 11.83 13.44 1.59
CA LEU A 6 10.91 13.33 2.73
C LEU A 6 9.91 12.22 2.41
N VAL A 7 9.83 11.21 3.27
CA VAL A 7 8.83 10.14 3.19
C VAL A 7 7.85 10.31 4.35
N THR A 8 6.60 10.69 4.05
CA THR A 8 5.54 10.68 5.05
C THR A 8 4.93 9.29 5.15
N GLY A 9 4.61 8.83 6.34
CA GLY A 9 4.22 7.44 6.57
C GLY A 9 5.41 6.48 6.47
N GLY A 10 6.62 6.98 6.74
CA GLY A 10 7.86 6.23 6.55
C GLY A 10 8.09 5.07 7.52
N ALA A 11 7.43 5.07 8.68
CA ALA A 11 7.45 3.96 9.64
C ALA A 11 6.39 2.88 9.35
N GLY A 12 5.54 3.08 8.33
CA GLY A 12 4.56 2.12 7.86
C GLY A 12 5.18 0.96 7.07
N PHE A 13 4.37 -0.04 6.71
CA PHE A 13 4.78 -1.22 5.94
C PHE A 13 5.44 -0.84 4.60
N ILE A 14 4.76 -0.05 3.77
CA ILE A 14 5.29 0.42 2.49
C ILE A 14 6.43 1.43 2.69
N GLY A 15 6.24 2.38 3.62
CA GLY A 15 7.20 3.46 3.85
C GLY A 15 8.58 2.97 4.26
N SER A 16 8.65 2.00 5.15
CA SER A 16 9.92 1.40 5.59
C SER A 16 10.65 0.69 4.45
N ALA A 17 9.92 -0.06 3.60
CA ALA A 17 10.51 -0.72 2.44
C ALA A 17 11.05 0.30 1.42
N VAL A 18 10.32 1.38 1.18
CA VAL A 18 10.77 2.47 0.29
C VAL A 18 12.00 3.18 0.83
N ILE A 19 12.03 3.50 2.12
CA ILE A 19 13.20 4.11 2.77
C ILE A 19 14.44 3.21 2.61
N LYS A 20 14.32 1.91 2.88
CA LYS A 20 15.41 0.94 2.67
C LYS A 20 15.96 0.98 1.24
N LYS A 21 15.07 1.00 0.23
CA LYS A 21 15.49 1.09 -1.18
C LYS A 21 16.16 2.43 -1.51
N LEU A 22 15.67 3.54 -0.98
CA LEU A 22 16.30 4.86 -1.18
C LEU A 22 17.71 4.91 -0.61
N LEU A 23 17.96 4.25 0.54
CA LEU A 23 19.26 4.20 1.22
C LEU A 23 20.28 3.29 0.54
N LEU A 24 19.89 2.42 -0.40
CA LEU A 24 20.85 1.68 -1.25
C LEU A 24 21.74 2.63 -2.08
N ILE A 25 21.25 3.83 -2.36
CA ILE A 25 22.05 4.91 -2.97
C ILE A 25 22.67 5.72 -1.84
N LYS A 26 23.94 5.44 -1.50
CA LYS A 26 24.65 6.01 -0.34
C LYS A 26 24.63 7.55 -0.26
N SER A 27 24.52 8.23 -1.40
CA SER A 27 24.45 9.70 -1.44
C SER A 27 23.08 10.29 -1.09
N ASN A 28 22.03 9.48 -1.05
CA ASN A 28 20.69 9.96 -0.70
C ASN A 28 20.59 10.28 0.80
N LYS A 29 19.83 11.35 1.10
CA LYS A 29 19.44 11.71 2.46
C LYS A 29 17.94 11.51 2.61
N VAL A 30 17.51 10.86 3.69
CA VAL A 30 16.10 10.56 3.93
C VAL A 30 15.63 11.17 5.25
N VAL A 31 14.49 11.84 5.19
CA VAL A 31 13.71 12.25 6.35
C VAL A 31 12.45 11.40 6.40
N CYS A 32 12.23 10.71 7.50
CA CYS A 32 11.00 9.97 7.79
C CYS A 32 10.10 10.83 8.65
N LEU A 33 8.87 11.12 8.20
CA LEU A 33 7.83 11.72 9.02
C LEU A 33 6.71 10.71 9.19
N ASP A 34 6.39 10.38 10.44
CA ASP A 34 5.32 9.45 10.79
C ASP A 34 4.70 9.83 12.13
N SER A 35 3.41 9.64 12.30
CA SER A 35 2.71 9.86 13.58
C SER A 35 2.79 8.67 14.51
N ASN A 36 3.26 7.52 14.02
CA ASN A 36 3.29 6.23 14.69
C ASN A 36 1.91 5.68 15.12
N ILE A 37 0.81 6.23 14.58
CA ILE A 37 -0.54 5.69 14.84
C ILE A 37 -0.64 4.22 14.37
N ARG A 38 -0.06 3.91 13.21
CA ARG A 38 0.09 2.54 12.68
C ARG A 38 1.54 2.19 12.34
N GLY A 39 2.38 3.21 12.21
CA GLY A 39 3.80 3.06 11.94
C GLY A 39 4.55 2.46 13.13
N ASN A 40 5.63 1.73 12.84
CA ASN A 40 6.54 1.23 13.85
C ASN A 40 7.96 1.36 13.31
N LEU A 41 8.75 2.20 13.96
CA LEU A 41 10.13 2.48 13.57
C LEU A 41 11.02 1.23 13.55
N ARG A 42 10.69 0.18 14.33
CA ARG A 42 11.42 -1.11 14.32
C ARG A 42 11.49 -1.72 12.90
N LYS A 43 10.52 -1.43 12.02
CA LYS A 43 10.54 -1.89 10.62
C LYS A 43 11.76 -1.41 9.82
N LEU A 44 12.38 -0.31 10.25
CA LEU A 44 13.58 0.25 9.63
C LEU A 44 14.87 -0.43 10.09
N GLY A 45 14.87 -1.10 11.26
CA GLY A 45 16.05 -1.80 11.78
C GLY A 45 17.28 -0.86 11.89
N ASP A 46 18.45 -1.31 11.44
CA ASP A 46 19.69 -0.54 11.48
C ASP A 46 19.68 0.73 10.60
N ASP A 47 18.76 0.83 9.66
CA ASP A 47 18.62 2.03 8.82
C ASP A 47 18.10 3.24 9.60
N LEU A 48 17.57 3.04 10.82
CA LEU A 48 17.20 4.14 11.73
C LEU A 48 18.33 5.14 11.95
N LYS A 49 19.56 4.64 12.06
CA LYS A 49 20.77 5.45 12.30
C LYS A 49 21.18 6.30 11.09
N LYS A 50 20.65 5.98 9.90
CA LYS A 50 21.00 6.61 8.62
C LYS A 50 20.03 7.72 8.19
N ILE A 51 18.94 7.91 8.92
CA ILE A 51 17.84 8.81 8.53
C ILE A 51 17.51 9.81 9.64
N LYS A 52 16.90 10.94 9.23
CA LYS A 52 16.28 11.84 10.19
C LYS A 52 14.84 11.43 10.44
N ILE A 53 14.46 11.22 11.69
CA ILE A 53 13.11 10.87 12.12
C ILE A 53 12.41 12.12 12.67
N ILE A 54 11.16 12.31 12.28
CA ILE A 54 10.27 13.34 12.81
C ILE A 54 8.94 12.66 13.14
N THR A 55 8.63 12.56 14.43
CA THR A 55 7.33 12.07 14.88
C THR A 55 6.33 13.21 14.83
N ALA A 56 5.42 13.17 13.85
CA ALA A 56 4.38 14.17 13.68
C ALA A 56 3.23 13.65 12.80
N ASP A 57 2.05 14.21 13.02
CA ASP A 57 0.89 14.00 12.17
C ASP A 57 0.95 14.92 10.95
N ILE A 58 0.59 14.40 9.76
CA ILE A 58 0.55 15.18 8.51
C ILE A 58 -0.48 16.30 8.53
N ARG A 59 -1.44 16.26 9.47
CA ARG A 59 -2.38 17.36 9.72
C ARG A 59 -1.71 18.56 10.40
N ASN A 60 -0.53 18.39 10.96
CA ASN A 60 0.26 19.49 11.52
C ASN A 60 1.13 20.14 10.42
N LEU A 61 0.60 21.20 9.82
CA LEU A 61 1.27 21.95 8.74
C LEU A 61 2.65 22.49 9.17
N LYS A 62 2.76 23.03 10.40
CA LYS A 62 4.04 23.59 10.90
C LYS A 62 5.14 22.51 10.95
N ALA A 63 4.80 21.32 11.46
CA ALA A 63 5.72 20.18 11.49
C ALA A 63 6.12 19.74 10.09
N LEU A 64 5.17 19.68 9.16
CA LEU A 64 5.41 19.25 7.79
C LEU A 64 6.30 20.25 7.03
N ILE A 65 6.07 21.55 7.18
CA ILE A 65 6.93 22.63 6.63
C ILE A 65 8.37 22.49 7.18
N LYS A 66 8.51 22.26 8.49
CA LYS A 66 9.84 22.05 9.12
C LYS A 66 10.54 20.80 8.58
N ALA A 67 9.80 19.70 8.44
CA ALA A 67 10.33 18.41 7.95
C ALA A 67 10.78 18.49 6.49
N SER A 68 10.09 19.27 5.67
CA SER A 68 10.31 19.37 4.23
C SER A 68 11.34 20.44 3.80
N ARG A 69 12.04 21.08 4.75
CA ARG A 69 13.09 22.06 4.42
C ARG A 69 14.24 21.44 3.65
N LYS A 70 14.60 22.08 2.52
CA LYS A 70 15.69 21.64 1.63
C LYS A 70 15.51 20.19 1.15
N VAL A 71 14.28 19.75 0.93
CA VAL A 71 13.92 18.45 0.36
C VAL A 71 13.77 18.61 -1.15
N ASP A 72 14.33 17.69 -1.92
CA ASP A 72 14.25 17.68 -3.39
C ASP A 72 12.97 16.98 -3.85
N CYS A 73 12.60 15.89 -3.17
CA CYS A 73 11.44 15.06 -3.50
C CYS A 73 10.66 14.67 -2.25
N LEU A 74 9.35 14.93 -2.24
CA LEU A 74 8.43 14.46 -1.20
C LEU A 74 7.67 13.24 -1.71
N ILE A 75 7.74 12.13 -0.96
CA ILE A 75 7.00 10.89 -1.20
C ILE A 75 5.91 10.81 -0.14
N HIS A 76 4.66 11.01 -0.55
CA HIS A 76 3.52 11.03 0.37
C HIS A 76 2.83 9.66 0.42
N LEU A 77 3.10 8.92 1.51
CA LEU A 77 2.52 7.60 1.77
C LEU A 77 1.58 7.60 2.98
N ALA A 78 1.70 8.60 3.86
CA ALA A 78 0.92 8.69 5.09
C ALA A 78 -0.58 8.73 4.77
N PHE A 79 -1.31 7.78 5.33
CA PHE A 79 -2.77 7.68 5.27
C PHE A 79 -3.24 6.65 6.30
N LEU A 80 -4.47 6.81 6.82
CA LEU A 80 -5.05 5.80 7.70
C LEU A 80 -5.69 4.69 6.86
N ASN A 81 -4.98 3.58 6.71
CA ASN A 81 -5.44 2.39 5.99
C ASN A 81 -5.87 1.29 6.97
N GLY A 82 -6.71 0.38 6.53
CA GLY A 82 -7.20 -0.78 7.28
C GLY A 82 -8.73 -0.84 7.26
N THR A 83 -9.27 -2.01 6.89
CA THR A 83 -10.71 -2.19 6.72
C THR A 83 -11.50 -1.84 7.99
N GLU A 84 -10.96 -2.14 9.16
CA GLU A 84 -11.57 -1.79 10.45
C GLU A 84 -11.73 -0.28 10.60
N HIS A 85 -10.71 0.51 10.29
CA HIS A 85 -10.79 1.97 10.34
C HIS A 85 -11.81 2.54 9.37
N PHE A 86 -11.99 1.92 8.20
CA PHE A 86 -12.97 2.39 7.21
C PHE A 86 -14.39 2.33 7.75
N TYR A 87 -14.72 1.33 8.57
CA TYR A 87 -16.04 1.18 9.16
C TYR A 87 -16.19 1.89 10.50
N ASN A 88 -15.18 1.83 11.36
CA ASN A 88 -15.29 2.31 12.74
C ASN A 88 -14.92 3.79 12.89
N ARG A 89 -14.05 4.32 12.02
CA ARG A 89 -13.55 5.69 12.07
C ARG A 89 -13.43 6.32 10.67
N PRO A 90 -14.50 6.29 9.86
CA PRO A 90 -14.50 6.92 8.52
C PRO A 90 -14.22 8.41 8.56
N ASP A 91 -14.67 9.09 9.64
CA ASP A 91 -14.36 10.47 9.97
C ASP A 91 -12.85 10.74 9.99
N LEU A 92 -12.12 9.92 10.76
CA LEU A 92 -10.68 10.06 10.92
C LEU A 92 -9.91 9.72 9.63
N VAL A 93 -10.39 8.72 8.87
CA VAL A 93 -9.83 8.34 7.57
C VAL A 93 -9.88 9.51 6.59
N LEU A 94 -11.03 10.18 6.51
CA LEU A 94 -11.23 11.36 5.64
C LEU A 94 -10.46 12.57 6.14
N ASP A 95 -10.47 12.84 7.44
CA ASP A 95 -9.77 14.00 8.03
C ASP A 95 -8.25 13.91 7.78
N ILE A 96 -7.63 12.76 8.07
CA ILE A 96 -6.20 12.53 7.81
C ILE A 96 -5.90 12.62 6.31
N GLY A 97 -6.73 11.99 5.48
CA GLY A 97 -6.52 11.98 4.03
C GLY A 97 -6.62 13.36 3.40
N THR A 98 -7.68 14.11 3.74
CA THR A 98 -7.97 15.42 3.14
C THR A 98 -7.03 16.50 3.66
N LYS A 99 -6.95 16.69 4.99
CA LYS A 99 -6.03 17.67 5.57
C LYS A 99 -4.59 17.34 5.26
N GLY A 100 -4.25 16.02 5.24
CA GLY A 100 -2.89 15.58 4.94
C GLY A 100 -2.43 16.01 3.57
N ILE A 101 -3.20 15.75 2.51
CA ILE A 101 -2.80 16.14 1.15
C ILE A 101 -2.76 17.67 0.97
N ILE A 102 -3.71 18.41 1.56
CA ILE A 102 -3.71 19.87 1.51
C ILE A 102 -2.42 20.40 2.14
N ASN A 103 -2.07 19.93 3.34
CA ASN A 103 -0.86 20.35 4.04
C ASN A 103 0.43 19.95 3.28
N VAL A 104 0.44 18.78 2.60
CA VAL A 104 1.56 18.37 1.75
C VAL A 104 1.77 19.37 0.62
N ILE A 105 0.70 19.78 -0.08
CA ILE A 105 0.76 20.77 -1.15
C ILE A 105 1.27 22.11 -0.61
N GLU A 106 0.72 22.61 0.51
CA GLU A 106 1.14 23.86 1.14
C GLU A 106 2.61 23.82 1.59
N ALA A 107 3.07 22.72 2.18
CA ALA A 107 4.46 22.54 2.57
C ALA A 107 5.40 22.52 1.34
N CYS A 108 4.99 21.85 0.26
CA CYS A 108 5.72 21.87 -1.01
C CYS A 108 5.81 23.26 -1.59
N LYS A 109 4.73 24.01 -1.61
CA LYS A 109 4.66 25.42 -2.06
C LYS A 109 5.62 26.29 -1.23
N LYS A 110 5.50 26.23 0.11
CA LYS A 110 6.32 27.03 1.04
C LYS A 110 7.82 26.77 0.88
N ASN A 111 8.22 25.51 0.70
CA ASN A 111 9.62 25.09 0.58
C ASN A 111 10.09 24.95 -0.87
N LYS A 112 9.27 25.31 -1.86
CA LYS A 112 9.57 25.26 -3.29
C LYS A 112 10.01 23.86 -3.76
N ILE A 113 9.42 22.80 -3.21
CA ILE A 113 9.69 21.41 -3.58
C ILE A 113 9.19 21.16 -5.00
N LYS A 114 10.07 20.63 -5.86
CA LYS A 114 9.77 20.46 -7.28
C LYS A 114 9.32 19.05 -7.67
N GLU A 115 9.52 18.07 -6.80
CA GLU A 115 9.11 16.70 -7.05
C GLU A 115 8.16 16.20 -5.95
N LEU A 116 6.97 15.76 -6.36
CA LEU A 116 5.97 15.17 -5.47
C LEU A 116 5.50 13.84 -6.02
N ILE A 117 5.57 12.79 -5.21
CA ILE A 117 5.11 11.44 -5.54
C ILE A 117 4.07 11.02 -4.52
N ILE A 118 2.88 10.64 -4.98
CA ILE A 118 1.73 10.39 -4.11
C ILE A 118 1.26 8.95 -4.24
N ALA A 119 1.09 8.31 -3.11
CA ALA A 119 0.40 7.02 -3.03
C ALA A 119 -1.12 7.22 -3.08
N SER A 120 -1.74 6.81 -4.18
CA SER A 120 -3.15 6.52 -4.28
C SER A 120 -3.43 5.06 -3.86
N SER A 121 -4.39 4.39 -4.47
CA SER A 121 -4.76 3.01 -4.19
C SER A 121 -5.54 2.38 -5.32
N SER A 122 -5.50 1.06 -5.46
CA SER A 122 -6.44 0.32 -6.30
C SER A 122 -7.90 0.40 -5.83
N GLU A 123 -8.14 0.85 -4.60
CA GLU A 123 -9.50 1.08 -4.09
C GLU A 123 -10.23 2.21 -4.83
N VAL A 124 -9.53 3.11 -5.52
CA VAL A 124 -10.15 4.18 -6.31
C VAL A 124 -10.94 3.67 -7.51
N TYR A 125 -10.60 2.47 -8.02
CA TYR A 125 -11.30 1.85 -9.13
C TYR A 125 -12.62 1.19 -8.75
N GLN A 126 -12.80 0.81 -7.50
CA GLN A 126 -13.96 0.08 -7.01
C GLN A 126 -14.34 -1.10 -7.92
N LYS A 127 -15.48 -1.03 -8.60
CA LYS A 127 -15.91 -2.00 -9.61
C LYS A 127 -15.40 -1.55 -10.98
N ALA A 128 -14.17 -1.94 -11.31
CA ALA A 128 -13.56 -1.60 -12.59
C ALA A 128 -14.36 -2.19 -13.76
N SER A 129 -14.56 -1.40 -14.82
CA SER A 129 -15.24 -1.82 -16.04
C SER A 129 -14.37 -2.72 -16.92
N ILE A 130 -13.05 -2.58 -16.80
CA ILE A 130 -12.05 -3.33 -17.59
C ILE A 130 -11.07 -4.03 -16.63
N ILE A 131 -10.79 -5.31 -16.88
CA ILE A 131 -9.82 -6.10 -16.13
C ILE A 131 -9.01 -6.96 -17.11
N PRO A 132 -7.65 -6.85 -17.09
CA PRO A 132 -6.81 -6.04 -16.20
C PRO A 132 -7.11 -4.55 -16.29
N THR A 133 -7.09 -3.86 -15.13
CA THR A 133 -7.56 -2.48 -14.97
C THR A 133 -6.47 -1.47 -15.34
N PRO A 134 -6.62 -0.69 -16.43
CA PRO A 134 -5.68 0.36 -16.78
C PRO A 134 -5.89 1.63 -15.94
N GLU A 135 -4.93 2.57 -15.98
CA GLU A 135 -4.96 3.78 -15.18
C GLU A 135 -5.98 4.83 -15.60
N ASN A 136 -6.47 4.77 -16.83
CA ASN A 136 -7.30 5.80 -17.47
C ASN A 136 -8.82 5.53 -17.42
N ILE A 137 -9.27 4.55 -16.62
CA ILE A 137 -10.71 4.32 -16.44
C ILE A 137 -11.30 5.29 -15.41
N PRO A 138 -12.62 5.55 -15.48
CA PRO A 138 -13.32 6.37 -14.49
C PRO A 138 -13.16 5.82 -13.08
N LEU A 139 -12.98 6.73 -12.12
CA LEU A 139 -12.97 6.42 -10.69
C LEU A 139 -14.40 6.62 -10.14
N SER A 140 -14.80 5.79 -9.16
CA SER A 140 -16.16 5.85 -8.66
C SER A 140 -16.28 5.66 -7.16
N ILE A 141 -17.34 6.25 -6.59
CA ILE A 141 -17.80 6.01 -5.23
C ILE A 141 -19.22 5.45 -5.34
N PRO A 142 -19.40 4.13 -5.27
CA PRO A 142 -20.68 3.48 -5.61
C PRO A 142 -21.83 3.83 -4.66
N ASN A 143 -21.53 4.11 -3.37
CA ASN A 143 -22.54 4.43 -2.38
C ASN A 143 -21.93 5.27 -1.24
N VAL A 144 -22.34 6.52 -1.13
CA VAL A 144 -21.83 7.46 -0.13
C VAL A 144 -22.23 7.11 1.32
N PHE A 145 -23.30 6.34 1.50
CA PHE A 145 -23.75 5.87 2.81
C PHE A 145 -22.92 4.70 3.35
N ASN A 146 -22.12 4.03 2.51
CA ASN A 146 -21.27 2.94 2.98
C ASN A 146 -19.91 3.50 3.43
N PRO A 147 -19.60 3.47 4.75
CA PRO A 147 -18.38 4.05 5.30
C PRO A 147 -17.10 3.40 4.76
N ARG A 148 -17.18 2.20 4.19
CA ARG A 148 -16.08 1.53 3.51
C ARG A 148 -15.42 2.42 2.43
N TYR A 149 -16.20 3.28 1.77
CA TYR A 149 -15.70 4.10 0.68
C TYR A 149 -14.98 5.36 1.15
N SER A 150 -14.93 5.66 2.46
CA SER A 150 -14.17 6.80 3.02
C SER A 150 -12.72 6.80 2.56
N TYR A 151 -12.07 5.65 2.57
CA TYR A 151 -10.68 5.52 2.12
C TYR A 151 -10.53 5.82 0.62
N ALA A 152 -11.36 5.20 -0.22
CA ALA A 152 -11.32 5.43 -1.67
C ALA A 152 -11.61 6.89 -2.01
N THR A 153 -12.61 7.49 -1.36
CA THR A 153 -12.95 8.92 -1.51
C THR A 153 -11.77 9.81 -1.18
N GLY A 154 -11.11 9.59 -0.03
CA GLY A 154 -9.94 10.36 0.36
C GLY A 154 -8.77 10.20 -0.62
N LYS A 155 -8.60 9.02 -1.22
CA LYS A 155 -7.57 8.79 -2.25
C LYS A 155 -7.90 9.45 -3.58
N ILE A 156 -9.17 9.39 -4.03
CA ILE A 156 -9.63 10.13 -5.23
C ILE A 156 -9.42 11.64 -5.02
N LEU A 157 -9.83 12.16 -3.87
CA LEU A 157 -9.64 13.55 -3.52
C LEU A 157 -8.16 13.95 -3.51
N SER A 158 -7.28 13.09 -2.99
CA SER A 158 -5.83 13.34 -3.00
C SER A 158 -5.27 13.44 -4.42
N GLU A 159 -5.71 12.58 -5.35
CA GLU A 159 -5.33 12.67 -6.76
C GLU A 159 -5.81 13.99 -7.38
N VAL A 160 -7.08 14.32 -7.19
CA VAL A 160 -7.70 15.55 -7.75
C VAL A 160 -7.01 16.82 -7.23
N ILE A 161 -6.78 16.92 -5.92
CA ILE A 161 -6.09 18.07 -5.32
C ILE A 161 -4.67 18.20 -5.89
N ALA A 162 -3.92 17.10 -5.97
CA ALA A 162 -2.56 17.15 -6.46
C ALA A 162 -2.48 17.53 -7.95
N ILE A 163 -3.32 16.95 -8.79
CA ILE A 163 -3.37 17.23 -10.23
C ILE A 163 -3.70 18.73 -10.48
N ASN A 164 -4.66 19.28 -9.75
CA ASN A 164 -5.04 20.69 -9.90
C ASN A 164 -3.99 21.67 -9.35
N ASN A 165 -3.02 21.18 -8.57
CA ASN A 165 -1.86 21.95 -8.13
C ASN A 165 -0.57 21.59 -8.89
N SER A 166 -0.66 20.88 -10.00
CA SER A 166 0.48 20.33 -10.75
C SER A 166 1.48 21.37 -11.23
N LYS A 167 1.03 22.59 -11.52
CA LYS A 167 1.87 23.73 -11.93
C LYS A 167 2.97 24.11 -10.91
N LEU A 168 2.83 23.70 -9.65
CA LEU A 168 3.84 23.91 -8.61
C LEU A 168 5.07 23.03 -8.80
N PHE A 169 4.92 21.90 -9.53
CA PHE A 169 5.89 20.80 -9.58
C PHE A 169 6.53 20.70 -10.97
N LYS A 170 7.84 20.48 -10.98
CA LYS A 170 8.54 19.99 -12.17
C LYS A 170 8.12 18.55 -12.47
N ARG A 171 7.83 17.77 -11.40
CA ARG A 171 7.44 16.38 -11.50
C ARG A 171 6.45 16.00 -10.40
N LEU A 172 5.21 15.83 -10.78
CA LEU A 172 4.14 15.23 -9.98
C LEU A 172 3.85 13.84 -10.53
N ILE A 173 3.88 12.81 -9.68
CA ILE A 173 3.57 11.43 -10.05
C ILE A 173 2.61 10.85 -9.04
N ILE A 174 1.65 10.08 -9.52
CA ILE A 174 0.72 9.32 -8.71
C ILE A 174 0.97 7.83 -8.97
N PHE A 175 0.92 7.02 -7.93
CA PHE A 175 0.93 5.57 -8.11
C PHE A 175 -0.21 4.92 -7.33
N ARG A 176 -0.76 3.83 -7.88
CA ARG A 176 -1.86 3.07 -7.31
C ARG A 176 -1.39 1.67 -6.95
N PRO A 177 -1.08 1.41 -5.67
CA PRO A 177 -0.73 0.07 -5.17
C PRO A 177 -1.86 -0.93 -5.35
N HIS A 178 -1.53 -2.16 -5.77
CA HIS A 178 -2.47 -3.28 -5.84
C HIS A 178 -2.05 -4.40 -4.90
N ASN A 179 -2.86 -4.68 -3.86
CA ASN A 179 -2.74 -5.80 -2.92
C ASN A 179 -1.30 -6.14 -2.53
N VAL A 180 -0.56 -5.12 -2.07
CA VAL A 180 0.83 -5.30 -1.61
C VAL A 180 0.83 -6.17 -0.36
N TYR A 181 1.73 -7.16 -0.31
CA TYR A 181 1.87 -8.09 0.80
C TYR A 181 3.34 -8.37 1.11
N GLY A 182 3.63 -8.77 2.34
CA GLY A 182 5.00 -9.06 2.78
C GLY A 182 5.09 -9.24 4.29
N PRO A 183 6.29 -9.54 4.83
CA PRO A 183 6.53 -9.61 6.26
C PRO A 183 6.14 -8.31 6.97
N ASP A 184 5.60 -8.41 8.18
CA ASP A 184 5.24 -7.27 9.05
C ASP A 184 4.22 -6.27 8.45
N MET A 185 3.28 -6.78 7.62
CA MET A 185 2.26 -5.94 6.96
C MET A 185 1.01 -5.66 7.81
N GLY A 186 0.92 -6.20 9.01
CA GLY A 186 -0.29 -6.17 9.85
C GLY A 186 -1.15 -7.42 9.67
N SER A 187 -1.85 -7.80 10.74
CA SER A 187 -2.61 -9.06 10.80
C SER A 187 -4.01 -8.99 10.19
N GLU A 188 -4.51 -7.79 9.86
CA GLU A 188 -5.86 -7.58 9.36
C GLU A 188 -6.06 -7.89 7.86
N HIS A 189 -4.97 -8.11 7.13
CA HIS A 189 -5.01 -8.44 5.71
C HIS A 189 -5.18 -9.95 5.48
N VAL A 190 -5.73 -10.35 4.32
CA VAL A 190 -6.15 -11.72 4.04
C VAL A 190 -5.03 -12.77 4.20
N ILE A 191 -3.82 -12.50 3.67
CA ILE A 191 -2.72 -13.48 3.74
C ILE A 191 -2.22 -13.67 5.19
N PRO A 192 -1.81 -12.61 5.93
CA PRO A 192 -1.45 -12.76 7.34
C PRO A 192 -2.55 -13.39 8.19
N GLN A 193 -3.80 -12.96 7.99
CA GLN A 193 -4.95 -13.50 8.71
C GLN A 193 -5.09 -15.01 8.47
N PHE A 194 -4.93 -15.46 7.23
CA PHE A 194 -5.01 -16.89 6.91
C PHE A 194 -3.87 -17.66 7.56
N ILE A 195 -2.65 -17.14 7.55
CA ILE A 195 -1.48 -17.76 8.18
C ILE A 195 -1.67 -17.89 9.69
N ILE A 196 -2.03 -16.81 10.38
CA ILE A 196 -2.24 -16.81 11.83
C ILE A 196 -3.35 -17.79 12.23
N ARG A 197 -4.46 -17.81 11.49
CA ARG A 197 -5.57 -18.73 11.74
C ARG A 197 -5.19 -20.17 11.46
N MET A 198 -4.40 -20.43 10.40
CA MET A 198 -3.92 -21.77 10.08
C MET A 198 -2.98 -22.28 11.18
N LYS A 199 -1.99 -21.48 11.60
CA LYS A 199 -1.10 -21.78 12.73
C LYS A 199 -1.89 -22.20 13.97
N LYS A 200 -2.91 -21.39 14.36
CA LYS A 200 -3.81 -21.69 15.48
C LYS A 200 -4.62 -22.97 15.28
N SER A 201 -5.05 -23.25 14.05
CA SER A 201 -5.82 -24.47 13.77
C SER A 201 -4.96 -25.73 13.81
N VAL A 202 -3.73 -25.65 13.33
CA VAL A 202 -2.76 -26.75 13.38
C VAL A 202 -2.34 -27.08 14.80
N SER A 203 -2.14 -26.08 15.66
CA SER A 203 -1.81 -26.30 17.07
C SER A 203 -2.94 -27.01 17.85
N LYS A 204 -4.19 -26.78 17.45
CA LYS A 204 -5.37 -27.40 18.08
C LYS A 204 -5.71 -28.77 17.54
N LYS A 205 -5.42 -29.04 16.27
CA LYS A 205 -5.75 -30.28 15.57
C LYS A 205 -4.51 -30.87 14.89
N LYS A 206 -3.91 -31.86 15.52
CA LYS A 206 -2.65 -32.48 15.07
C LYS A 206 -2.79 -33.30 13.78
N ALA A 207 -3.96 -33.85 13.45
CA ALA A 207 -4.18 -34.67 12.25
C ALA A 207 -5.54 -34.37 11.57
N GLY A 208 -5.66 -34.79 10.29
CA GLY A 208 -6.89 -34.71 9.50
C GLY A 208 -7.17 -33.32 8.88
N LYS A 209 -8.24 -33.24 8.09
CA LYS A 209 -8.68 -32.03 7.38
C LYS A 209 -9.16 -30.93 8.35
N ILE A 210 -8.77 -29.70 8.06
CA ILE A 210 -9.16 -28.50 8.81
C ILE A 210 -10.32 -27.81 8.10
N LYS A 211 -11.44 -27.57 8.80
CA LYS A 211 -12.50 -26.66 8.32
C LYS A 211 -11.98 -25.24 8.36
N PHE A 212 -11.77 -24.62 7.18
CA PHE A 212 -11.17 -23.30 7.05
C PHE A 212 -12.22 -22.30 6.54
N PHE A 213 -12.62 -21.41 7.42
CA PHE A 213 -13.62 -20.39 7.11
C PHE A 213 -13.03 -19.27 6.28
N ILE A 214 -13.73 -18.84 5.22
CA ILE A 214 -13.41 -17.67 4.41
C ILE A 214 -14.62 -16.77 4.27
N LYS A 215 -14.38 -15.45 4.20
CA LYS A 215 -15.43 -14.47 3.92
C LYS A 215 -15.68 -14.43 2.41
N GLY A 216 -16.94 -14.58 2.00
CA GLY A 216 -17.36 -14.65 0.61
C GLY A 216 -17.41 -16.06 0.03
N SER A 217 -17.47 -16.13 -1.30
CA SER A 217 -17.59 -17.40 -2.03
C SER A 217 -16.27 -18.16 -2.18
N GLY A 218 -15.14 -17.45 -1.99
CA GLY A 218 -13.79 -17.94 -2.29
C GLY A 218 -13.42 -17.86 -3.77
N LYS A 219 -14.37 -17.49 -4.64
CA LYS A 219 -14.15 -17.28 -6.08
C LYS A 219 -13.66 -15.87 -6.40
N GLU A 220 -13.72 -14.96 -5.41
CA GLU A 220 -13.19 -13.61 -5.54
C GLU A 220 -11.70 -13.67 -5.87
N THR A 221 -11.26 -12.85 -6.86
CA THR A 221 -9.86 -12.90 -7.32
C THR A 221 -9.08 -11.65 -6.97
N ARG A 222 -7.79 -11.83 -6.73
CA ARG A 222 -6.81 -10.76 -6.48
C ARG A 222 -5.49 -11.09 -7.17
N ALA A 223 -4.82 -10.05 -7.63
CA ALA A 223 -3.40 -10.12 -7.98
C ALA A 223 -2.59 -9.52 -6.82
N PHE A 224 -1.77 -10.34 -6.18
CA PHE A 224 -0.95 -9.94 -5.03
C PHE A 224 0.44 -9.55 -5.48
N ASN A 225 1.00 -8.49 -4.90
CA ASN A 225 2.33 -7.98 -5.23
C ASN A 225 3.24 -7.99 -4.00
N PHE A 226 4.34 -8.72 -4.06
CA PHE A 226 5.27 -8.82 -2.94
C PHE A 226 5.95 -7.49 -2.68
N ILE A 227 6.24 -7.18 -1.42
CA ILE A 227 6.75 -5.85 -0.99
C ILE A 227 8.06 -5.47 -1.68
N ASP A 228 8.94 -6.43 -1.97
CA ASP A 228 10.21 -6.15 -2.65
C ASP A 228 9.97 -5.78 -4.12
N ASP A 229 9.11 -6.52 -4.82
CA ASP A 229 8.70 -6.18 -6.18
C ASP A 229 8.00 -4.82 -6.22
N PHE A 230 7.09 -4.58 -5.27
CA PHE A 230 6.42 -3.29 -5.15
C PHE A 230 7.42 -2.14 -4.99
N SER A 231 8.37 -2.28 -4.06
CA SER A 231 9.36 -1.24 -3.80
C SER A 231 10.32 -1.05 -4.99
N ASP A 232 10.70 -2.13 -5.70
CA ASP A 232 11.46 -2.04 -6.95
C ASP A 232 10.67 -1.29 -8.04
N GLY A 233 9.37 -1.58 -8.17
CA GLY A 233 8.47 -0.86 -9.08
C GLY A 233 8.38 0.63 -8.75
N LEU A 234 8.24 0.97 -7.48
CA LEU A 234 8.21 2.37 -7.04
C LEU A 234 9.56 3.07 -7.30
N MET A 235 10.68 2.39 -7.12
CA MET A 235 11.99 2.95 -7.49
C MET A 235 12.11 3.20 -9.00
N LYS A 236 11.50 2.38 -9.87
CA LYS A 236 11.42 2.68 -11.32
C LYS A 236 10.64 3.96 -11.58
N ILE A 237 9.51 4.14 -10.88
CA ILE A 237 8.68 5.36 -10.98
C ILE A 237 9.44 6.57 -10.47
N ILE A 238 10.12 6.48 -9.32
CA ILE A 238 10.93 7.55 -8.74
C ILE A 238 12.02 8.00 -9.72
N ASN A 239 12.65 7.07 -10.42
CA ASN A 239 13.78 7.35 -11.30
C ASN A 239 13.36 7.77 -12.71
N LYS A 240 12.32 7.16 -13.29
CA LYS A 240 11.95 7.27 -14.71
C LYS A 240 10.53 7.76 -14.96
N GLY A 241 9.71 7.89 -13.92
CA GLY A 241 8.31 8.30 -14.05
C GLY A 241 8.20 9.73 -14.61
N LYS A 242 7.22 9.93 -15.50
CA LYS A 242 6.99 11.22 -16.16
C LYS A 242 6.03 12.10 -15.34
N HIS A 243 6.15 13.41 -15.51
CA HIS A 243 5.25 14.39 -14.90
C HIS A 243 3.79 14.13 -15.30
N LEU A 244 2.87 14.34 -14.37
CA LEU A 244 1.42 14.13 -14.51
C LEU A 244 1.05 12.72 -14.99
N ASN A 245 1.83 11.70 -14.58
CA ASN A 245 1.51 10.34 -14.88
C ASN A 245 1.04 9.58 -13.65
N ILE A 246 0.11 8.65 -13.90
CA ILE A 246 -0.39 7.68 -12.93
C ILE A 246 0.13 6.31 -13.32
N TYR A 247 0.57 5.52 -12.34
CA TYR A 247 1.10 4.17 -12.54
C TYR A 247 0.47 3.16 -11.58
N ASN A 248 -0.09 2.09 -12.11
CA ASN A 248 -0.42 0.93 -11.29
C ASN A 248 0.86 0.19 -10.90
N ILE A 249 0.99 -0.17 -9.62
CA ILE A 249 2.05 -1.05 -9.14
C ILE A 249 1.41 -2.34 -8.63
N GLY A 250 1.68 -3.44 -9.29
CA GLY A 250 1.07 -4.72 -8.97
C GLY A 250 1.71 -5.89 -9.69
N SER A 251 1.08 -7.04 -9.56
CA SER A 251 1.32 -8.27 -10.31
C SER A 251 0.12 -8.55 -11.20
N GLN A 252 0.29 -9.38 -12.22
CA GLN A 252 -0.79 -9.90 -13.05
C GLN A 252 -1.07 -11.38 -12.77
N GLU A 253 -0.43 -11.97 -11.76
CA GLU A 253 -0.76 -13.29 -11.25
C GLU A 253 -2.08 -13.22 -10.46
N GLU A 254 -3.19 -13.43 -11.17
CA GLU A 254 -4.53 -13.36 -10.58
C GLU A 254 -4.93 -14.72 -10.00
N VAL A 255 -5.26 -14.75 -8.71
CA VAL A 255 -5.63 -15.97 -7.97
C VAL A 255 -6.93 -15.77 -7.20
N THR A 256 -7.66 -16.86 -6.98
CA THR A 256 -8.85 -16.88 -6.12
C THR A 256 -8.47 -16.88 -4.65
N ILE A 257 -9.36 -16.37 -3.78
CA ILE A 257 -9.16 -16.43 -2.32
C ILE A 257 -9.07 -17.89 -1.82
N THR A 258 -9.77 -18.82 -2.48
CA THR A 258 -9.63 -20.26 -2.21
C THR A 258 -8.22 -20.78 -2.52
N GLN A 259 -7.61 -20.36 -3.64
CA GLN A 259 -6.23 -20.72 -3.96
C GLN A 259 -5.25 -20.18 -2.93
N VAL A 260 -5.42 -18.92 -2.48
CA VAL A 260 -4.61 -18.36 -1.39
C VAL A 260 -4.71 -19.20 -0.11
N ALA A 261 -5.93 -19.58 0.29
CA ALA A 261 -6.13 -20.43 1.47
C ALA A 261 -5.45 -21.79 1.34
N LYS A 262 -5.52 -22.42 0.15
CA LYS A 262 -4.84 -23.68 -0.14
C LYS A 262 -3.30 -23.53 -0.11
N LEU A 263 -2.74 -22.47 -0.68
CA LEU A 263 -1.29 -22.20 -0.62
C LEU A 263 -0.81 -22.03 0.83
N VAL A 264 -1.57 -21.33 1.66
CA VAL A 264 -1.27 -21.23 3.10
C VAL A 264 -1.34 -22.60 3.77
N ALA A 265 -2.40 -23.39 3.51
CA ALA A 265 -2.56 -24.71 4.09
C ALA A 265 -1.41 -25.67 3.70
N ASN A 266 -0.97 -25.63 2.44
CA ASN A 266 0.14 -26.43 1.94
C ASN A 266 1.46 -26.12 2.67
N HIS A 267 1.72 -24.85 3.02
CA HIS A 267 2.89 -24.48 3.83
C HIS A 267 2.89 -25.20 5.19
N PHE A 268 1.72 -25.34 5.81
CA PHE A 268 1.55 -26.06 7.08
C PHE A 268 1.34 -27.58 6.89
N GLN A 269 1.51 -28.12 5.69
CA GLN A 269 1.31 -29.54 5.34
C GLN A 269 -0.09 -30.03 5.77
N ARG A 270 -1.13 -29.23 5.50
CA ARG A 270 -2.51 -29.51 5.88
C ARG A 270 -3.47 -29.44 4.72
N GLU A 271 -4.42 -30.37 4.70
CA GLU A 271 -5.60 -30.27 3.86
C GLU A 271 -6.68 -29.43 4.53
N ILE A 272 -7.40 -28.66 3.72
CA ILE A 272 -8.51 -27.83 4.20
C ILE A 272 -9.81 -28.12 3.46
N THR A 273 -10.91 -28.04 4.18
CA THR A 273 -12.26 -27.93 3.63
C THR A 273 -12.70 -26.47 3.78
N ILE A 274 -12.95 -25.80 2.66
CA ILE A 274 -13.39 -24.39 2.67
C ILE A 274 -14.82 -24.29 3.19
N VAL A 275 -14.99 -23.48 4.22
CA VAL A 275 -16.32 -23.09 4.74
C VAL A 275 -16.56 -21.63 4.34
N LYS A 276 -17.58 -21.42 3.51
CA LYS A 276 -17.96 -20.10 2.98
C LYS A 276 -18.75 -19.30 4.01
N GLY A 277 -18.51 -18.01 4.09
CA GLY A 277 -19.26 -17.08 4.93
C GLY A 277 -19.78 -15.86 4.16
N PRO A 278 -20.48 -14.94 4.83
CA PRO A 278 -20.99 -13.74 4.20
C PRO A 278 -19.83 -12.88 3.68
N ARG A 279 -20.04 -12.26 2.52
CA ARG A 279 -19.13 -11.28 1.95
C ARG A 279 -19.36 -9.91 2.61
N HIS A 280 -18.29 -9.17 2.84
CA HIS A 280 -18.41 -7.77 3.27
C HIS A 280 -19.11 -6.93 2.19
N PRO A 281 -20.14 -6.14 2.55
CA PRO A 281 -20.77 -5.20 1.63
C PRO A 281 -19.75 -4.28 0.98
N GLY A 282 -19.84 -4.09 -0.34
CA GLY A 282 -18.92 -3.24 -1.09
C GLY A 282 -17.56 -3.88 -1.42
N SER A 283 -17.30 -5.15 -1.06
CA SER A 283 -16.05 -5.79 -1.49
C SER A 283 -16.09 -6.14 -2.99
N THR A 284 -14.98 -5.86 -3.69
CA THR A 284 -14.81 -6.10 -5.11
C THR A 284 -14.72 -7.60 -5.42
N LEU A 285 -15.37 -8.08 -6.47
CA LEU A 285 -15.29 -9.48 -6.91
C LEU A 285 -13.94 -9.81 -7.51
N ARG A 286 -13.46 -8.96 -8.42
CA ARG A 286 -12.24 -9.18 -9.18
C ARG A 286 -11.36 -7.93 -9.14
N ARG A 287 -10.04 -8.11 -8.95
CA ARG A 287 -9.07 -7.01 -8.95
C ARG A 287 -7.72 -7.47 -9.48
N CYS A 288 -7.40 -7.06 -10.71
CA CYS A 288 -6.12 -7.29 -11.36
C CYS A 288 -5.72 -6.02 -12.12
N PRO A 289 -4.53 -5.43 -11.88
CA PRO A 289 -4.08 -4.24 -12.61
C PRO A 289 -3.57 -4.58 -14.01
N ASP A 290 -3.74 -3.65 -14.94
CA ASP A 290 -2.82 -3.52 -16.05
C ASP A 290 -1.56 -2.79 -15.54
N ILE A 291 -0.39 -3.39 -15.75
CA ILE A 291 0.92 -2.85 -15.37
C ILE A 291 1.82 -2.55 -16.58
N SER A 292 1.25 -2.52 -17.78
CA SER A 292 2.00 -2.32 -19.04
C SER A 292 2.77 -1.02 -19.01
N LYS A 293 2.17 0.05 -18.46
CA LYS A 293 2.79 1.35 -18.29
C LYS A 293 4.00 1.33 -17.35
N LEU A 294 3.93 0.55 -16.27
CA LEU A 294 5.07 0.38 -15.37
C LEU A 294 6.13 -0.56 -15.96
N LYS A 295 5.71 -1.61 -16.71
CA LYS A 295 6.63 -2.48 -17.45
C LYS A 295 7.49 -1.70 -18.45
N SER A 296 6.95 -0.67 -19.10
CA SER A 296 7.71 0.18 -20.02
C SER A 296 8.85 0.96 -19.33
N LEU A 297 8.79 1.13 -18.00
CA LEU A 297 9.90 1.70 -17.21
C LEU A 297 10.95 0.64 -16.80
N GLY A 298 10.76 -0.62 -17.20
CA GLY A 298 11.64 -1.75 -16.88
C GLY A 298 11.27 -2.46 -15.56
N TYR A 299 9.99 -2.40 -15.15
CA TYR A 299 9.47 -3.19 -14.03
C TYR A 299 9.12 -4.62 -14.47
N LYS A 300 9.50 -5.58 -13.65
CA LYS A 300 9.12 -6.98 -13.80
C LYS A 300 8.98 -7.57 -12.39
N PRO A 301 7.78 -8.00 -11.96
CA PRO A 301 7.62 -8.73 -10.71
C PRO A 301 8.37 -10.07 -10.79
N LYS A 302 9.02 -10.44 -9.70
CA LYS A 302 9.92 -11.61 -9.63
C LYS A 302 9.38 -12.69 -8.69
N VAL A 303 8.76 -12.26 -7.58
CA VAL A 303 8.32 -13.16 -6.51
C VAL A 303 6.95 -13.74 -6.86
N LYS A 304 6.89 -15.05 -7.09
CA LYS A 304 5.61 -15.77 -7.25
C LYS A 304 4.83 -15.78 -5.94
N LEU A 305 3.50 -15.82 -6.02
CA LEU A 305 2.66 -15.82 -4.82
C LEU A 305 2.98 -16.98 -3.86
N SER A 306 3.23 -18.18 -4.38
CA SER A 306 3.58 -19.34 -3.56
C SER A 306 4.87 -19.15 -2.74
N GLU A 307 5.88 -18.51 -3.35
CA GLU A 307 7.14 -18.16 -2.68
C GLU A 307 6.94 -17.09 -1.62
N GLY A 308 6.24 -16.01 -1.97
CA GLY A 308 5.93 -14.93 -1.03
C GLY A 308 5.10 -15.40 0.16
N ILE A 309 4.14 -16.31 -0.04
CA ILE A 309 3.37 -16.91 1.06
C ILE A 309 4.29 -17.70 2.00
N LYS A 310 5.24 -18.48 1.47
CA LYS A 310 6.23 -19.19 2.30
C LYS A 310 7.02 -18.23 3.18
N ILE A 311 7.60 -17.17 2.59
CA ILE A 311 8.37 -16.15 3.32
C ILE A 311 7.54 -15.53 4.44
N ILE A 312 6.28 -15.18 4.17
CA ILE A 312 5.40 -14.57 5.16
C ILE A 312 4.98 -15.58 6.23
N ALA A 313 4.67 -16.82 5.84
CA ALA A 313 4.28 -17.84 6.78
C ALA A 313 5.41 -18.16 7.77
N ASP A 314 6.66 -18.24 7.29
CA ASP A 314 7.84 -18.38 8.14
C ASP A 314 7.98 -17.19 9.11
N TRP A 315 7.69 -15.96 8.65
CA TRP A 315 7.77 -14.75 9.48
C TRP A 315 6.70 -14.70 10.59
N TYR A 316 5.43 -15.01 10.26
CA TYR A 316 4.32 -15.03 11.23
C TYR A 316 4.28 -16.30 12.10
N SER A 317 5.11 -17.29 11.78
CA SER A 317 5.21 -18.54 12.55
C SER A 317 6.26 -18.48 13.66
N LYS A 318 7.13 -17.51 13.60
CA LYS A 318 8.04 -17.16 14.71
C LYS A 318 7.23 -16.48 15.83
#